data_7db79a557d5ef382e9b54f7082c5bc48
#
_entry.id   7db79a557d5ef382e9b54f7082c5bc48
#
_cell.length_a   1.000
_cell.length_b   1.000
_cell.length_c   1.000
_cell.angle_alpha   90.00
_cell.angle_beta   90.00
_cell.angle_gamma   90.00
#
_symmetry.space_group_name_H-M   'P 1'
#
loop_
_entity.id
_entity.type
_entity.pdbx_description
1 polymer ?
#
loop_
_entity_poly.entity_id
_entity_poly.type
_entity_poly.pdbx_seq_one_letter_code
_entity_poly.pdbx_strand_id
1 'polypeptide(L)'
;MTRPIIALLYDFDKTLCTTDMENYTFIPALGYTPAQFWQKANGFGRDNHMDGLLAYMYTMIHECREQNRRLDRDFLVRCGRDMVLFPGVREWFRRINAFGQQLGVEIEHYVISSGLREIIEGSGIAHAFREIYACEFFYDEEGLACWPKLDVNFTNKTQFVYRINKGVLDVSDDKTLNDSMPDDSKRIPFTNMIYVGDGLSDVPCMKMMRAYGGQAIAVYQEENRQGVEDLLSKGRVDFIFPADYREGTALDSTVKNIIRKMAICDTLAEENAAQFRQIGRSPLPYQASLFEET
;
A
#
# COMPACT_ATOMS: atom_id res chain seq x y z
N MET A 1 28.45 5.08 -2.73
CA MET A 1 27.38 4.33 -3.42
C MET A 1 26.11 4.46 -2.59
N THR A 2 24.99 4.77 -3.18
CA THR A 2 23.68 4.75 -2.50
C THR A 2 23.31 3.29 -2.22
N ARG A 3 22.77 3.01 -1.02
CA ARG A 3 22.32 1.65 -0.67
C ARG A 3 21.13 1.26 -1.55
N PRO A 4 21.04 -0.01 -2.00
CA PRO A 4 19.84 -0.50 -2.66
C PRO A 4 18.62 -0.31 -1.76
N ILE A 5 17.48 0.03 -2.35
CA ILE A 5 16.23 0.26 -1.63
C ILE A 5 15.29 -0.91 -1.90
N ILE A 6 14.69 -1.43 -0.83
CA ILE A 6 13.59 -2.40 -0.91
C ILE A 6 12.34 -1.73 -0.36
N ALA A 7 11.25 -1.70 -1.13
CA ALA A 7 9.99 -1.12 -0.73
C ALA A 7 8.98 -2.18 -0.28
N LEU A 8 8.40 -1.98 0.90
CA LEU A 8 7.22 -2.72 1.36
C LEU A 8 6.00 -1.83 1.23
N LEU A 9 5.05 -2.26 0.41
CA LEU A 9 3.81 -1.57 0.12
C LEU A 9 2.67 -2.30 0.82
N TYR A 10 1.85 -1.58 1.57
CA TYR A 10 0.77 -2.16 2.35
C TYR A 10 -0.58 -1.56 1.95
N ASP A 11 -1.59 -2.40 1.80
CA ASP A 11 -2.94 -1.97 2.11
C ASP A 11 -3.05 -1.70 3.62
N PHE A 12 -4.12 -1.06 4.09
CA PHE A 12 -4.22 -0.67 5.49
C PHE A 12 -5.33 -1.41 6.24
N ASP A 13 -6.57 -1.32 5.76
CA ASP A 13 -7.73 -1.94 6.38
C ASP A 13 -7.64 -3.47 6.27
N LYS A 14 -7.88 -4.18 7.38
CA LYS A 14 -7.75 -5.66 7.47
C LYS A 14 -6.37 -6.20 7.08
N THR A 15 -5.42 -5.30 6.79
CA THR A 15 -4.02 -5.64 6.51
C THR A 15 -3.12 -5.24 7.69
N LEU A 16 -3.16 -3.99 8.14
CA LEU A 16 -2.43 -3.49 9.31
C LEU A 16 -3.34 -3.28 10.53
N CYS A 17 -4.62 -3.00 10.32
CA CYS A 17 -5.64 -2.91 11.36
C CYS A 17 -6.74 -3.95 11.15
N THR A 18 -7.53 -4.22 12.20
CA THR A 18 -8.40 -5.41 12.25
C THR A 18 -9.73 -5.27 11.51
N THR A 19 -10.15 -4.06 11.12
CA THR A 19 -11.37 -3.79 10.36
C THR A 19 -11.23 -2.51 9.54
N ASP A 20 -12.25 -2.12 8.78
CA ASP A 20 -12.26 -0.83 8.08
C ASP A 20 -12.12 0.30 9.11
N MET A 21 -11.24 1.26 8.85
CA MET A 21 -10.82 2.25 9.85
C MET A 21 -11.94 3.18 10.33
N GLU A 22 -12.95 3.40 9.52
CA GLU A 22 -14.13 4.20 9.87
C GLU A 22 -15.00 3.51 10.93
N ASN A 23 -14.90 2.17 11.05
CA ASN A 23 -15.71 1.38 11.97
C ASN A 23 -15.34 1.61 13.43
N TYR A 24 -14.12 2.04 13.74
CA TYR A 24 -13.67 2.19 15.14
C TYR A 24 -14.32 3.38 15.85
N THR A 25 -14.26 4.56 15.25
CA THR A 25 -14.69 5.79 15.91
C THR A 25 -15.61 6.65 15.05
N PHE A 26 -15.33 6.83 13.76
CA PHE A 26 -16.09 7.74 12.91
C PHE A 26 -17.57 7.32 12.81
N ILE A 27 -17.86 6.10 12.39
CA ILE A 27 -19.22 5.59 12.21
C ILE A 27 -20.00 5.57 13.53
N PRO A 28 -19.46 5.06 14.64
CA PRO A 28 -20.12 5.15 15.95
C PRO A 28 -20.38 6.59 16.41
N ALA A 29 -19.48 7.53 16.12
CA ALA A 29 -19.68 8.93 16.47
C ALA A 29 -20.89 9.55 15.76
N LEU A 30 -21.28 9.05 14.59
CA LEU A 30 -22.50 9.43 13.89
C LEU A 30 -23.75 8.69 14.40
N GLY A 31 -23.61 7.79 15.37
CA GLY A 31 -24.73 7.00 15.91
C GLY A 31 -25.15 5.82 15.01
N TYR A 32 -24.34 5.46 14.02
CA TYR A 32 -24.57 4.31 13.15
C TYR A 32 -23.80 3.08 13.61
N THR A 33 -24.36 1.90 13.31
CA THR A 33 -23.54 0.69 13.23
C THR A 33 -22.80 0.67 11.88
N PRO A 34 -21.66 -0.03 11.77
CA PRO A 34 -20.96 -0.20 10.50
C PRO A 34 -21.88 -0.69 9.38
N ALA A 35 -22.71 -1.71 9.65
CA ALA A 35 -23.65 -2.24 8.66
C ALA A 35 -24.64 -1.18 8.14
N GLN A 36 -25.18 -0.34 9.00
CA GLN A 36 -26.10 0.73 8.60
C GLN A 36 -25.42 1.79 7.75
N PHE A 37 -24.24 2.22 8.15
CA PHE A 37 -23.49 3.23 7.40
C PHE A 37 -23.08 2.71 6.00
N TRP A 38 -22.48 1.53 5.93
CA TRP A 38 -22.06 0.94 4.65
C TRP A 38 -23.25 0.58 3.74
N GLN A 39 -24.38 0.16 4.32
CA GLN A 39 -25.62 -0.04 3.53
C GLN A 39 -26.07 1.28 2.90
N LYS A 40 -26.03 2.39 3.64
CA LYS A 40 -26.42 3.72 3.17
C LYS A 40 -25.47 4.22 2.08
N ALA A 41 -24.16 4.18 2.32
CA ALA A 41 -23.15 4.63 1.37
C ALA A 41 -23.18 3.80 0.07
N ASN A 42 -23.21 2.48 0.17
CA ASN A 42 -23.29 1.59 -0.98
C ASN A 42 -24.64 1.69 -1.71
N GLY A 43 -25.73 1.94 -0.98
CA GLY A 43 -27.05 2.22 -1.55
C GLY A 43 -27.01 3.47 -2.40
N PHE A 44 -26.52 4.56 -1.82
CA PHE A 44 -26.35 5.84 -2.52
C PHE A 44 -25.50 5.70 -3.79
N GLY A 45 -24.38 4.96 -3.72
CA GLY A 45 -23.53 4.69 -4.88
C GLY A 45 -24.26 3.96 -5.99
N ARG A 46 -25.01 2.89 -5.66
CA ARG A 46 -25.80 2.14 -6.65
C ARG A 46 -26.90 2.97 -7.31
N ASP A 47 -27.66 3.69 -6.50
CA ASP A 47 -28.82 4.46 -6.97
C ASP A 47 -28.40 5.63 -7.89
N ASN A 48 -27.18 6.13 -7.72
CA ASN A 48 -26.63 7.25 -8.50
C ASN A 48 -25.56 6.82 -9.53
N HIS A 49 -25.31 5.52 -9.70
CA HIS A 49 -24.25 5.00 -10.57
C HIS A 49 -22.87 5.64 -10.26
N MET A 50 -22.59 5.88 -9.00
CA MET A 50 -21.39 6.56 -8.50
C MET A 50 -20.32 5.54 -8.07
N ASP A 51 -19.05 5.91 -8.23
CA ASP A 51 -17.92 5.15 -7.64
C ASP A 51 -18.14 4.98 -6.14
N GLY A 52 -17.89 3.76 -5.63
CA GLY A 52 -18.17 3.41 -4.24
C GLY A 52 -17.39 4.23 -3.22
N LEU A 53 -16.14 4.63 -3.55
CA LEU A 53 -15.32 5.44 -2.65
C LEU A 53 -15.81 6.89 -2.63
N LEU A 54 -16.14 7.44 -3.78
CA LEU A 54 -16.76 8.77 -3.85
C LEU A 54 -18.11 8.79 -3.14
N ALA A 55 -18.88 7.70 -3.24
CA ALA A 55 -20.17 7.57 -2.56
C ALA A 55 -20.02 7.56 -1.03
N TYR A 56 -19.05 6.81 -0.48
CA TYR A 56 -18.87 6.83 0.98
C TYR A 56 -18.30 8.16 1.48
N MET A 57 -17.35 8.78 0.77
CA MET A 57 -16.83 10.11 1.12
C MET A 57 -17.94 11.17 1.09
N TYR A 58 -18.80 11.12 0.05
CA TYR A 58 -19.99 11.96 0.01
C TYR A 58 -20.92 11.72 1.20
N THR A 59 -21.18 10.45 1.53
CA THR A 59 -22.02 10.08 2.67
C THR A 59 -21.46 10.59 3.98
N MET A 60 -20.13 10.53 4.19
CA MET A 60 -19.49 11.11 5.38
C MET A 60 -19.76 12.60 5.51
N ILE A 61 -19.57 13.38 4.43
CA ILE A 61 -19.85 14.82 4.40
C ILE A 61 -21.33 15.08 4.67
N HIS A 62 -22.21 14.37 3.98
CA HIS A 62 -23.67 14.54 4.09
C HIS A 62 -24.16 14.26 5.52
N GLU A 63 -23.78 13.11 6.10
CA GLU A 63 -24.23 12.73 7.43
C GLU A 63 -23.72 13.67 8.52
N CYS A 64 -22.49 14.16 8.41
CA CYS A 64 -21.97 15.16 9.33
C CYS A 64 -22.77 16.48 9.23
N ARG A 65 -23.11 16.92 8.02
CA ARG A 65 -23.93 18.14 7.81
C ARG A 65 -25.36 17.99 8.39
N GLU A 66 -26.02 16.89 8.09
CA GLU A 66 -27.38 16.61 8.61
C GLU A 66 -27.42 16.59 10.14
N GLN A 67 -26.34 16.17 10.78
CA GLN A 67 -26.24 16.11 12.25
C GLN A 67 -25.59 17.37 12.86
N ASN A 68 -25.34 18.43 12.08
CA ASN A 68 -24.62 19.62 12.51
C ASN A 68 -23.27 19.31 13.18
N ARG A 69 -22.55 18.31 12.68
CA ARG A 69 -21.22 17.91 13.12
C ARG A 69 -20.18 18.45 12.17
N ARG A 70 -19.07 18.92 12.73
CA ARG A 70 -17.92 19.34 11.93
C ARG A 70 -17.17 18.10 11.45
N LEU A 71 -17.01 17.97 10.13
CA LEU A 71 -16.09 17.01 9.53
C LEU A 71 -14.80 17.77 9.18
N ASP A 72 -13.94 17.96 10.16
CA ASP A 72 -12.64 18.59 10.01
C ASP A 72 -11.51 17.56 10.11
N ARG A 73 -10.32 17.98 9.68
CA ARG A 73 -9.13 17.11 9.67
C ARG A 73 -8.79 16.59 11.06
N ASP A 74 -8.88 17.44 12.07
CA ASP A 74 -8.53 17.06 13.44
C ASP A 74 -9.47 16.00 14.00
N PHE A 75 -10.75 16.06 13.66
CA PHE A 75 -11.70 15.02 14.04
C PHE A 75 -11.31 13.66 13.41
N LEU A 76 -11.02 13.63 12.11
CA LEU A 76 -10.61 12.40 11.43
C LEU A 76 -9.29 11.84 11.98
N VAL A 77 -8.29 12.70 12.24
CA VAL A 77 -7.03 12.28 12.89
C VAL A 77 -7.30 11.71 14.29
N ARG A 78 -8.21 12.31 15.07
CA ARG A 78 -8.60 11.72 16.37
C ARG A 78 -9.23 10.34 16.22
N CYS A 79 -10.03 10.11 15.18
CA CYS A 79 -10.63 8.79 14.92
C CYS A 79 -9.58 7.68 14.74
N GLY A 80 -8.39 8.01 14.27
CA GLY A 80 -7.30 7.03 14.12
C GLY A 80 -6.68 6.55 15.43
N ARG A 81 -6.90 7.25 16.56
CA ARG A 81 -6.27 6.91 17.85
C ARG A 81 -6.79 5.61 18.47
N ASP A 82 -8.05 5.29 18.21
CA ASP A 82 -8.72 4.12 18.79
C ASP A 82 -8.58 2.87 17.91
N MET A 83 -7.81 2.99 16.82
CA MET A 83 -7.61 1.91 15.87
C MET A 83 -6.89 0.73 16.49
N VAL A 84 -7.41 -0.48 16.28
CA VAL A 84 -6.82 -1.72 16.72
C VAL A 84 -5.93 -2.29 15.62
N LEU A 85 -4.64 -2.21 15.83
CA LEU A 85 -3.64 -2.79 14.92
C LEU A 85 -3.48 -4.29 15.18
N PHE A 86 -3.13 -5.04 14.12
CA PHE A 86 -2.79 -6.45 14.29
C PHE A 86 -1.58 -6.66 15.19
N PRO A 87 -1.44 -7.86 15.81
CA PRO A 87 -0.32 -8.18 16.68
C PRO A 87 1.03 -7.93 16.00
N GLY A 88 1.93 -7.21 16.68
CA GLY A 88 3.29 -6.95 16.24
C GLY A 88 3.47 -5.83 15.20
N VAL A 89 2.40 -5.20 14.69
CA VAL A 89 2.49 -4.12 13.68
C VAL A 89 3.31 -2.92 14.19
N ARG A 90 3.17 -2.53 15.47
CA ARG A 90 3.88 -1.37 16.02
C ARG A 90 5.40 -1.54 16.01
N GLU A 91 5.88 -2.76 16.24
CA GLU A 91 7.30 -3.10 16.27
C GLU A 91 7.86 -3.53 14.91
N TRP A 92 6.97 -3.89 13.99
CA TRP A 92 7.29 -4.43 12.67
C TRP A 92 8.25 -3.56 11.88
N PHE A 93 7.92 -2.30 11.68
CA PHE A 93 8.68 -1.38 10.84
C PHE A 93 10.12 -1.22 11.33
N ARG A 94 10.30 -0.97 12.63
CA ARG A 94 11.64 -0.84 13.24
C ARG A 94 12.45 -2.13 13.08
N ARG A 95 11.82 -3.28 13.28
CA ARG A 95 12.48 -4.59 13.18
C ARG A 95 12.90 -4.91 11.75
N ILE A 96 12.05 -4.67 10.78
CA ILE A 96 12.35 -4.90 9.37
C ILE A 96 13.42 -3.91 8.86
N ASN A 97 13.36 -2.64 9.27
CA ASN A 97 14.40 -1.66 8.96
C ASN A 97 15.77 -2.08 9.52
N ALA A 98 15.83 -2.51 10.78
CA ALA A 98 17.07 -2.99 11.39
C ALA A 98 17.62 -4.23 10.66
N PHE A 99 16.74 -5.12 10.23
CA PHE A 99 17.12 -6.29 9.44
C PHE A 99 17.69 -5.91 8.06
N GLY A 100 17.06 -4.99 7.34
CA GLY A 100 17.59 -4.45 6.08
C GLY A 100 18.96 -3.81 6.24
N GLN A 101 19.16 -3.01 7.29
CA GLN A 101 20.44 -2.39 7.59
C GLN A 101 21.57 -3.42 7.79
N GLN A 102 21.30 -4.56 8.42
CA GLN A 102 22.28 -5.65 8.59
C GLN A 102 22.70 -6.27 7.25
N LEU A 103 21.84 -6.21 6.24
CA LEU A 103 22.10 -6.71 4.88
C LEU A 103 22.63 -5.63 3.93
N GLY A 104 22.85 -4.39 4.42
CA GLY A 104 23.35 -3.28 3.61
C GLY A 104 22.32 -2.63 2.71
N VAL A 105 21.02 -2.92 2.87
CA VAL A 105 19.92 -2.33 2.11
C VAL A 105 19.13 -1.33 2.95
N GLU A 106 18.48 -0.39 2.28
CA GLU A 106 17.50 0.52 2.88
C GLU A 106 16.10 -0.04 2.71
N ILE A 107 15.31 -0.03 3.78
CA ILE A 107 13.90 -0.44 3.72
C ILE A 107 13.02 0.80 3.77
N GLU A 108 12.10 0.91 2.82
CA GLU A 108 11.08 1.95 2.81
C GLU A 108 9.68 1.32 2.90
N HIS A 109 8.81 1.95 3.68
CA HIS A 109 7.44 1.50 3.86
C HIS A 109 6.47 2.51 3.24
N TYR A 110 5.43 2.01 2.56
CA TYR A 110 4.41 2.80 1.87
C TYR A 110 3.03 2.24 2.15
N VAL A 111 2.04 3.12 2.24
CA VAL A 111 0.62 2.71 2.29
C VAL A 111 -0.04 3.02 0.95
N ILE A 112 -0.87 2.09 0.46
CA ILE A 112 -1.77 2.28 -0.68
C ILE A 112 -3.14 1.74 -0.27
N SER A 113 -4.02 2.61 0.24
CA SER A 113 -5.27 2.23 0.90
C SER A 113 -6.49 2.94 0.34
N SER A 114 -7.62 2.27 0.37
CA SER A 114 -8.92 2.88 0.06
C SER A 114 -9.57 3.58 1.26
N GLY A 115 -8.96 3.48 2.46
CA GLY A 115 -9.36 4.23 3.64
C GLY A 115 -8.87 5.68 3.61
N LEU A 116 -9.06 6.42 4.72
CA LEU A 116 -8.77 7.85 4.81
C LEU A 116 -7.37 8.13 5.37
N ARG A 117 -6.61 8.95 4.66
CA ARG A 117 -5.27 9.41 5.06
C ARG A 117 -5.27 10.01 6.46
N GLU A 118 -6.24 10.87 6.75
CA GLU A 118 -6.34 11.55 8.03
C GLU A 118 -6.51 10.58 9.21
N ILE A 119 -7.28 9.50 9.01
CA ILE A 119 -7.45 8.47 10.04
C ILE A 119 -6.14 7.68 10.20
N ILE A 120 -5.47 7.33 9.09
CA ILE A 120 -4.16 6.65 9.13
C ILE A 120 -3.13 7.49 9.88
N GLU A 121 -3.09 8.80 9.68
CA GLU A 121 -2.18 9.71 10.39
C GLU A 121 -2.40 9.71 11.90
N GLY A 122 -3.63 9.44 12.35
CA GLY A 122 -3.97 9.28 13.77
C GLY A 122 -3.58 7.93 14.39
N SER A 123 -3.22 6.92 13.60
CA SER A 123 -3.02 5.53 14.03
C SER A 123 -1.80 5.29 14.95
N GLY A 124 -0.91 6.29 15.06
CA GLY A 124 0.34 6.19 15.82
C GLY A 124 1.48 5.45 15.10
N ILE A 125 1.24 4.92 13.88
CA ILE A 125 2.27 4.28 13.05
C ILE A 125 2.56 5.06 11.74
N ALA A 126 1.86 6.16 11.48
CA ALA A 126 2.01 6.95 10.26
C ALA A 126 3.46 7.41 10.00
N HIS A 127 4.22 7.70 11.06
CA HIS A 127 5.62 8.10 10.99
C HIS A 127 6.57 7.02 10.42
N ALA A 128 6.13 5.77 10.33
CA ALA A 128 6.91 4.68 9.76
C ALA A 128 6.88 4.66 8.23
N PHE A 129 5.91 5.33 7.62
CA PHE A 129 5.73 5.34 6.17
C PHE A 129 6.43 6.53 5.53
N ARG A 130 7.11 6.28 4.42
CA ARG A 130 7.70 7.32 3.58
C ARG A 130 6.62 8.13 2.87
N GLU A 131 5.56 7.46 2.41
CA GLU A 131 4.39 8.09 1.81
C GLU A 131 3.13 7.25 2.10
N ILE A 132 2.00 7.95 2.24
CA ILE A 132 0.69 7.37 2.45
C ILE A 132 -0.21 7.81 1.30
N TYR A 133 -0.51 6.89 0.40
CA TYR A 133 -1.51 7.06 -0.64
C TYR A 133 -2.83 6.47 -0.14
N ALA A 134 -3.76 7.35 0.19
CA ALA A 134 -5.08 6.97 0.69
C ALA A 134 -6.11 8.01 0.25
N CYS A 135 -7.39 7.72 0.34
CA CYS A 135 -8.41 8.73 0.12
C CYS A 135 -8.17 9.92 1.06
N GLU A 136 -8.38 11.12 0.58
CA GLU A 136 -8.11 12.36 1.33
C GLU A 136 -9.17 13.40 0.99
N PHE A 137 -9.57 14.20 1.98
CA PHE A 137 -10.49 15.32 1.76
C PHE A 137 -9.74 16.60 1.42
N PHE A 138 -10.36 17.41 0.56
CA PHE A 138 -10.07 18.83 0.44
C PHE A 138 -10.94 19.58 1.47
N TYR A 139 -10.34 20.55 2.15
CA TYR A 139 -10.98 21.33 3.20
C TYR A 139 -11.19 22.78 2.71
N ASP A 140 -12.35 23.36 3.03
CA ASP A 140 -12.67 24.76 2.72
C ASP A 140 -11.95 25.74 3.67
N GLU A 141 -12.27 27.03 3.52
CA GLU A 141 -11.69 28.11 4.34
C GLU A 141 -12.06 28.00 5.83
N GLU A 142 -13.16 27.31 6.16
CA GLU A 142 -13.59 27.03 7.54
C GLU A 142 -12.96 25.76 8.11
N GLY A 143 -12.14 25.06 7.32
CA GLY A 143 -11.48 23.79 7.67
C GLY A 143 -12.43 22.59 7.64
N LEU A 144 -13.54 22.68 6.90
CA LEU A 144 -14.50 21.60 6.76
C LEU A 144 -14.24 20.80 5.48
N ALA A 145 -14.34 19.48 5.57
CA ALA A 145 -14.26 18.59 4.41
C ALA A 145 -15.39 18.94 3.42
N CYS A 146 -15.01 19.28 2.19
CA CYS A 146 -15.98 19.73 1.19
C CYS A 146 -15.90 18.97 -0.13
N TRP A 147 -14.76 18.34 -0.45
CA TRP A 147 -14.55 17.60 -1.69
C TRP A 147 -13.51 16.49 -1.50
N PRO A 148 -13.59 15.37 -2.25
CA PRO A 148 -12.48 14.42 -2.32
C PRO A 148 -11.25 15.07 -2.98
N LYS A 149 -10.12 15.13 -2.26
CA LYS A 149 -8.84 15.59 -2.81
C LYS A 149 -8.13 14.48 -3.58
N LEU A 150 -8.23 13.26 -3.05
CA LEU A 150 -7.68 12.06 -3.64
C LEU A 150 -8.65 10.90 -3.37
N ASP A 151 -8.89 10.07 -4.38
CA ASP A 151 -9.51 8.77 -4.25
C ASP A 151 -8.49 7.67 -4.61
N VAL A 152 -8.49 6.58 -3.86
CA VAL A 152 -7.60 5.44 -4.07
C VAL A 152 -8.44 4.17 -4.14
N ASN A 153 -8.97 3.89 -5.32
CA ASN A 153 -9.80 2.71 -5.56
C ASN A 153 -8.95 1.52 -6.08
N PHE A 154 -9.56 0.34 -6.11
CA PHE A 154 -8.87 -0.90 -6.47
C PHE A 154 -8.29 -0.90 -7.89
N THR A 155 -8.78 -0.07 -8.80
CA THR A 155 -8.23 0.03 -10.16
C THR A 155 -7.06 1.00 -10.24
N ASN A 156 -7.13 2.12 -9.49
CA ASN A 156 -6.08 3.14 -9.54
C ASN A 156 -4.95 2.90 -8.52
N LYS A 157 -5.05 1.94 -7.57
CA LYS A 157 -3.95 1.56 -6.67
C LYS A 157 -2.63 1.32 -7.42
N THR A 158 -2.68 0.77 -8.62
CA THR A 158 -1.48 0.45 -9.42
C THR A 158 -0.68 1.67 -9.83
N GLN A 159 -1.29 2.84 -10.03
CA GLN A 159 -0.55 4.06 -10.34
C GLN A 159 0.45 4.44 -9.23
N PHE A 160 0.07 4.22 -7.96
CA PHE A 160 0.93 4.56 -6.83
C PHE A 160 2.14 3.62 -6.74
N VAL A 161 2.00 2.38 -7.17
CA VAL A 161 3.13 1.48 -7.30
C VAL A 161 4.11 1.99 -8.36
N TYR A 162 3.62 2.50 -9.50
CA TYR A 162 4.49 3.15 -10.50
C TYR A 162 5.11 4.45 -9.98
N ARG A 163 4.40 5.25 -9.18
CA ARG A 163 4.96 6.45 -8.54
C ARG A 163 6.14 6.09 -7.63
N ILE A 164 6.00 5.05 -6.82
CA ILE A 164 7.07 4.54 -5.95
C ILE A 164 8.23 4.01 -6.79
N ASN A 165 7.97 3.24 -7.85
CA ASN A 165 8.97 2.69 -8.75
C ASN A 165 9.83 3.80 -9.37
N LYS A 166 9.20 4.86 -9.89
CA LYS A 166 9.88 5.98 -10.52
C LYS A 166 10.43 7.01 -9.54
N GLY A 167 9.97 7.00 -8.28
CA GLY A 167 10.31 8.03 -7.29
C GLY A 167 9.55 9.35 -7.47
N VAL A 168 8.43 9.34 -8.20
CA VAL A 168 7.55 10.50 -8.46
C VAL A 168 6.41 10.46 -7.45
N LEU A 169 6.69 10.89 -6.22
CA LEU A 169 5.76 10.69 -5.10
C LEU A 169 4.62 11.73 -5.06
N ASP A 170 4.81 12.91 -5.65
CA ASP A 170 3.77 13.94 -5.71
C ASP A 170 2.63 13.52 -6.64
N VAL A 171 1.41 13.42 -6.10
CA VAL A 171 0.22 13.00 -6.84
C VAL A 171 -0.19 13.97 -7.95
N SER A 172 0.24 15.22 -7.89
CA SER A 172 -0.04 16.25 -8.92
C SER A 172 0.95 16.22 -10.10
N ASP A 173 2.07 15.49 -9.97
CA ASP A 173 3.07 15.38 -11.04
C ASP A 173 2.78 14.18 -11.96
N ASP A 174 1.80 14.36 -12.83
CA ASP A 174 1.45 13.36 -13.84
C ASP A 174 2.40 13.36 -15.02
N LYS A 175 3.04 14.50 -15.31
CA LYS A 175 3.95 14.62 -16.42
C LYS A 175 5.17 13.73 -16.23
N THR A 176 5.89 13.90 -15.13
CA THR A 176 7.09 13.09 -14.83
C THR A 176 6.71 11.61 -14.63
N LEU A 177 5.52 11.32 -14.09
CA LEU A 177 5.04 9.94 -13.97
C LEU A 177 4.91 9.26 -15.34
N ASN A 178 4.41 9.96 -16.35
CA ASN A 178 4.16 9.41 -17.69
C ASN A 178 5.37 9.51 -18.63
N ASP A 179 6.40 10.29 -18.29
CA ASP A 179 7.63 10.37 -19.09
C ASP A 179 8.31 8.99 -19.16
N SER A 180 8.94 8.72 -20.33
CA SER A 180 9.75 7.51 -20.49
C SER A 180 10.96 7.56 -19.56
N MET A 181 11.15 6.50 -18.77
CA MET A 181 12.29 6.36 -17.86
C MET A 181 12.92 4.98 -18.07
N PRO A 182 14.23 4.92 -18.42
CA PRO A 182 14.94 3.65 -18.51
C PRO A 182 14.84 2.83 -17.22
N ASP A 183 14.86 1.50 -17.33
CA ASP A 183 14.66 0.61 -16.18
C ASP A 183 15.74 0.77 -15.11
N ASP A 184 16.98 1.02 -15.51
CA ASP A 184 18.12 1.27 -14.63
C ASP A 184 18.10 2.64 -13.92
N SER A 185 17.27 3.56 -14.40
CA SER A 185 17.08 4.89 -13.84
C SER A 185 15.92 4.96 -12.83
N LYS A 186 15.12 3.91 -12.74
CA LYS A 186 14.01 3.84 -11.80
C LYS A 186 14.53 3.76 -10.36
N ARG A 187 13.90 4.53 -9.47
CA ARG A 187 14.36 4.64 -8.10
C ARG A 187 14.32 3.32 -7.34
N ILE A 188 13.23 2.55 -7.48
CA ILE A 188 13.05 1.24 -6.86
C ILE A 188 12.53 0.28 -7.92
N PRO A 189 13.31 -0.69 -8.39
CA PRO A 189 12.83 -1.66 -9.37
C PRO A 189 11.72 -2.54 -8.76
N PHE A 190 10.79 -3.00 -9.57
CA PHE A 190 9.70 -3.87 -9.10
C PHE A 190 10.23 -5.13 -8.42
N THR A 191 11.37 -5.66 -8.85
CA THR A 191 12.04 -6.82 -8.22
C THR A 191 12.42 -6.59 -6.77
N ASN A 192 12.50 -5.32 -6.33
CA ASN A 192 12.78 -4.91 -4.96
C ASN A 192 11.51 -4.42 -4.23
N MET A 193 10.34 -4.87 -4.65
CA MET A 193 9.07 -4.51 -4.02
C MET A 193 8.34 -5.72 -3.46
N ILE A 194 7.74 -5.53 -2.28
CA ILE A 194 6.87 -6.50 -1.61
C ILE A 194 5.53 -5.82 -1.39
N TYR A 195 4.45 -6.36 -1.94
CA TYR A 195 3.10 -5.88 -1.68
C TYR A 195 2.40 -6.78 -0.67
N VAL A 196 1.78 -6.20 0.34
CA VAL A 196 1.02 -6.89 1.39
C VAL A 196 -0.40 -6.33 1.42
N GLY A 197 -1.40 -7.19 1.28
CA GLY A 197 -2.82 -6.80 1.33
C GLY A 197 -3.70 -7.94 1.84
N ASP A 198 -5.00 -7.70 2.02
CA ASP A 198 -5.92 -8.70 2.59
C ASP A 198 -6.91 -9.29 1.57
N GLY A 199 -7.09 -8.69 0.41
CA GLY A 199 -8.24 -9.05 -0.38
C GLY A 199 -8.29 -8.68 -1.86
N LEU A 200 -9.52 -8.70 -2.37
CA LEU A 200 -9.80 -8.51 -3.79
C LEU A 200 -9.43 -7.12 -4.33
N SER A 201 -9.47 -6.10 -3.48
CA SER A 201 -9.09 -4.73 -3.85
C SER A 201 -7.61 -4.61 -4.23
N ASP A 202 -6.76 -5.51 -3.74
CA ASP A 202 -5.31 -5.51 -3.95
C ASP A 202 -4.87 -6.35 -5.14
N VAL A 203 -5.77 -7.17 -5.70
CA VAL A 203 -5.45 -8.10 -6.78
C VAL A 203 -4.73 -7.45 -7.96
N PRO A 204 -5.11 -6.25 -8.46
CA PRO A 204 -4.37 -5.60 -9.54
C PRO A 204 -2.90 -5.34 -9.18
N CYS A 205 -2.63 -4.84 -7.96
CA CYS A 205 -1.26 -4.61 -7.46
C CYS A 205 -0.50 -5.91 -7.26
N MET A 206 -1.12 -6.93 -6.65
CA MET A 206 -0.53 -8.25 -6.43
C MET A 206 -0.13 -8.92 -7.75
N LYS A 207 -1.02 -8.90 -8.75
CA LYS A 207 -0.73 -9.42 -10.10
C LYS A 207 0.42 -8.67 -10.76
N MET A 208 0.44 -7.35 -10.62
CA MET A 208 1.51 -6.51 -11.16
C MET A 208 2.85 -6.84 -10.50
N MET A 209 2.90 -6.98 -9.17
CA MET A 209 4.12 -7.38 -8.47
C MET A 209 4.68 -8.69 -9.04
N ARG A 210 3.85 -9.72 -9.13
CA ARG A 210 4.28 -11.02 -9.67
C ARG A 210 4.72 -10.93 -11.13
N ALA A 211 4.02 -10.18 -11.96
CA ALA A 211 4.34 -10.03 -13.39
C ALA A 211 5.71 -9.35 -13.62
N TYR A 212 6.10 -8.43 -12.74
CA TYR A 212 7.35 -7.69 -12.83
C TYR A 212 8.46 -8.19 -11.88
N GLY A 213 8.30 -9.38 -11.29
CA GLY A 213 9.33 -10.04 -10.48
C GLY A 213 9.43 -9.57 -9.03
N GLY A 214 8.51 -8.74 -8.57
CA GLY A 214 8.30 -8.43 -7.15
C GLY A 214 7.64 -9.58 -6.40
N GLN A 215 7.22 -9.35 -5.17
CA GLN A 215 6.56 -10.37 -4.33
C GLN A 215 5.21 -9.86 -3.85
N ALA A 216 4.22 -10.73 -3.81
CA ALA A 216 2.87 -10.43 -3.34
C ALA A 216 2.49 -11.39 -2.20
N ILE A 217 2.08 -10.81 -1.07
CA ILE A 217 1.68 -11.54 0.13
C ILE A 217 0.25 -11.15 0.46
N ALA A 218 -0.64 -12.12 0.67
CA ALA A 218 -1.93 -11.84 1.27
C ALA A 218 -1.94 -12.25 2.73
N VAL A 219 -2.51 -11.37 3.57
CA VAL A 219 -2.72 -11.64 4.99
C VAL A 219 -4.22 -11.85 5.28
N TYR A 220 -4.55 -12.64 6.29
CA TYR A 220 -5.93 -12.96 6.60
C TYR A 220 -6.21 -13.03 8.10
N GLN A 221 -7.46 -12.78 8.45
CA GLN A 221 -8.10 -13.23 9.67
C GLN A 221 -8.83 -14.54 9.38
N GLU A 222 -9.06 -15.38 10.38
CA GLU A 222 -9.68 -16.72 10.17
C GLU A 222 -11.01 -16.66 9.41
N GLU A 223 -11.79 -15.58 9.62
CA GLU A 223 -13.08 -15.36 8.94
C GLU A 223 -12.93 -15.15 7.43
N ASN A 224 -11.78 -14.62 6.97
CA ASN A 224 -11.51 -14.34 5.54
C ASN A 224 -10.52 -15.34 4.90
N ARG A 225 -10.11 -16.36 5.61
CA ARG A 225 -9.10 -17.31 5.16
C ARG A 225 -9.41 -17.93 3.80
N GLN A 226 -10.64 -18.38 3.60
CA GLN A 226 -11.05 -19.02 2.35
C GLN A 226 -10.89 -18.10 1.14
N GLY A 227 -11.21 -16.82 1.28
CA GLY A 227 -11.04 -15.83 0.20
C GLY A 227 -9.57 -15.65 -0.19
N VAL A 228 -8.67 -15.69 0.79
CA VAL A 228 -7.21 -15.55 0.57
C VAL A 228 -6.60 -16.84 0.02
N GLU A 229 -7.06 -18.02 0.43
CA GLU A 229 -6.68 -19.30 -0.17
C GLU A 229 -7.04 -19.36 -1.66
N ASP A 230 -8.19 -18.77 -2.03
CA ASP A 230 -8.59 -18.60 -3.44
C ASP A 230 -7.61 -17.71 -4.23
N LEU A 231 -7.05 -16.68 -3.62
CA LEU A 231 -6.03 -15.85 -4.29
C LEU A 231 -4.76 -16.66 -4.57
N LEU A 232 -4.31 -17.47 -3.62
CA LEU A 232 -3.14 -18.33 -3.80
C LEU A 232 -3.40 -19.39 -4.88
N SER A 233 -4.54 -20.08 -4.81
CA SER A 233 -4.89 -21.14 -5.77
C SER A 233 -5.00 -20.63 -7.21
N LYS A 234 -5.46 -19.39 -7.39
CA LYS A 234 -5.56 -18.70 -8.69
C LYS A 234 -4.24 -18.04 -9.11
N GLY A 235 -3.16 -18.24 -8.36
CA GLY A 235 -1.84 -17.68 -8.67
C GLY A 235 -1.82 -16.14 -8.65
N ARG A 236 -2.60 -15.51 -7.77
CA ARG A 236 -2.64 -14.05 -7.65
C ARG A 236 -1.66 -13.49 -6.63
N VAL A 237 -1.25 -14.31 -5.68
CA VAL A 237 -0.23 -14.02 -4.65
C VAL A 237 0.82 -15.12 -4.61
N ASP A 238 1.98 -14.83 -4.01
CA ASP A 238 3.05 -15.79 -3.81
C ASP A 238 2.91 -16.54 -2.48
N PHE A 239 2.40 -15.84 -1.46
CA PHE A 239 2.25 -16.38 -0.11
C PHE A 239 0.97 -15.88 0.56
N ILE A 240 0.48 -16.67 1.53
CA ILE A 240 -0.63 -16.29 2.40
C ILE A 240 -0.27 -16.57 3.87
N PHE A 241 -0.62 -15.66 4.78
CA PHE A 241 -0.34 -15.82 6.21
C PHE A 241 -1.48 -15.23 7.06
N PRO A 242 -1.67 -15.73 8.30
CA PRO A 242 -2.43 -14.96 9.30
C PRO A 242 -1.85 -13.55 9.44
N ALA A 243 -2.68 -12.56 9.70
CA ALA A 243 -2.28 -11.17 9.94
C ALA A 243 -1.60 -11.02 11.31
N ASP A 244 -0.45 -11.64 11.47
CA ASP A 244 0.38 -11.63 12.69
C ASP A 244 1.80 -11.20 12.35
N TYR A 245 2.11 -9.95 12.72
CA TYR A 245 3.38 -9.29 12.41
C TYR A 245 4.42 -9.43 13.53
N ARG A 246 4.18 -10.30 14.53
CA ARG A 246 5.14 -10.54 15.61
C ARG A 246 6.41 -11.20 15.09
N GLU A 247 7.50 -10.99 15.80
CA GLU A 247 8.79 -11.60 15.50
C GLU A 247 8.71 -13.12 15.54
N GLY A 248 9.35 -13.77 14.58
CA GLY A 248 9.42 -15.24 14.49
C GLY A 248 8.19 -15.91 13.90
N THR A 249 7.15 -15.17 13.51
CA THR A 249 6.00 -15.74 12.76
C THR A 249 6.43 -16.15 11.35
N ALA A 250 5.59 -16.96 10.69
CA ALA A 250 5.83 -17.36 9.31
C ALA A 250 5.89 -16.14 8.36
N LEU A 251 5.03 -15.13 8.57
CA LEU A 251 5.07 -13.87 7.84
C LEU A 251 6.42 -13.16 8.03
N ASP A 252 6.85 -12.96 9.29
CA ASP A 252 8.13 -12.30 9.62
C ASP A 252 9.32 -13.03 8.98
N SER A 253 9.35 -14.35 9.10
CA SER A 253 10.43 -15.19 8.56
C SER A 253 10.47 -15.14 7.03
N THR A 254 9.31 -15.21 6.36
CA THR A 254 9.23 -15.17 4.91
C THR A 254 9.61 -13.81 4.36
N VAL A 255 9.12 -12.70 4.94
CA VAL A 255 9.51 -11.34 4.52
C VAL A 255 11.02 -11.14 4.67
N LYS A 256 11.62 -11.58 5.78
CA LYS A 256 13.08 -11.53 5.96
C LYS A 256 13.83 -12.35 4.90
N ASN A 257 13.32 -13.51 4.50
CA ASN A 257 13.95 -14.33 3.43
C ASN A 257 13.83 -13.66 2.06
N ILE A 258 12.71 -13.02 1.76
CA ILE A 258 12.52 -12.22 0.54
C ILE A 258 13.52 -11.07 0.51
N ILE A 259 13.67 -10.32 1.60
CA ILE A 259 14.65 -9.22 1.72
C ILE A 259 16.07 -9.73 1.51
N ARG A 260 16.46 -10.89 2.09
CA ARG A 260 17.78 -11.52 1.83
C ARG A 260 17.98 -11.83 0.35
N LYS A 261 16.98 -12.45 -0.29
CA LYS A 261 17.03 -12.75 -1.73
C LYS A 261 17.27 -11.47 -2.54
N MET A 262 16.49 -10.42 -2.28
CA MET A 262 16.62 -9.14 -2.98
C MET A 262 18.01 -8.52 -2.76
N ALA A 263 18.51 -8.47 -1.54
CA ALA A 263 19.83 -7.93 -1.21
C ALA A 263 20.97 -8.70 -1.91
N ILE A 264 20.88 -10.03 -2.01
CA ILE A 264 21.85 -10.85 -2.73
C ILE A 264 21.77 -10.56 -4.23
N CYS A 265 20.56 -10.45 -4.81
CA CYS A 265 20.39 -10.13 -6.23
C CYS A 265 20.99 -8.76 -6.56
N ASP A 266 20.78 -7.75 -5.70
CA ASP A 266 21.35 -6.41 -5.87
C ASP A 266 22.88 -6.43 -5.81
N THR A 267 23.46 -7.21 -4.88
CA THR A 267 24.91 -7.37 -4.77
C THR A 267 25.50 -7.98 -6.05
N LEU A 268 24.89 -9.04 -6.55
CA LEU A 268 25.35 -9.69 -7.79
C LEU A 268 25.21 -8.80 -9.02
N ALA A 269 24.12 -8.00 -9.08
CA ALA A 269 23.93 -7.04 -10.16
C ALA A 269 25.02 -5.95 -10.15
N GLU A 270 25.36 -5.42 -8.95
CA GLU A 270 26.44 -4.42 -8.83
C GLU A 270 27.83 -5.01 -9.15
N GLU A 271 28.12 -6.23 -8.71
CA GLU A 271 29.36 -6.94 -9.09
C GLU A 271 29.47 -7.14 -10.60
N ASN A 272 28.38 -7.54 -11.25
CA ASN A 272 28.33 -7.67 -12.71
C ASN A 272 28.57 -6.30 -13.39
N ALA A 273 27.86 -5.25 -12.97
CA ALA A 273 28.05 -3.92 -13.49
C ALA A 273 29.48 -3.40 -13.31
N ALA A 274 30.13 -3.72 -12.17
CA ALA A 274 31.52 -3.36 -11.93
C ALA A 274 32.47 -4.03 -12.92
N GLN A 275 32.25 -5.30 -13.27
CA GLN A 275 33.05 -6.02 -14.28
C GLN A 275 32.88 -5.38 -15.68
N PHE A 276 31.65 -5.02 -16.07
CA PHE A 276 31.43 -4.31 -17.34
C PHE A 276 32.15 -2.96 -17.39
N ARG A 277 32.11 -2.19 -16.30
CA ARG A 277 32.87 -0.91 -16.22
C ARG A 277 34.38 -1.10 -16.39
N GLN A 278 34.94 -2.19 -15.83
CA GLN A 278 36.38 -2.48 -15.96
C GLN A 278 36.82 -2.72 -17.42
N ILE A 279 35.95 -3.25 -18.26
CA ILE A 279 36.22 -3.47 -19.68
C ILE A 279 35.71 -2.33 -20.58
N GLY A 280 35.30 -1.18 -19.98
CA GLY A 280 34.82 0.00 -20.71
C GLY A 280 33.49 -0.21 -21.41
N ARG A 281 32.63 -1.09 -20.88
CA ARG A 281 31.29 -1.39 -21.43
C ARG A 281 30.21 -1.14 -20.39
N SER A 282 28.97 -1.05 -20.84
CA SER A 282 27.77 -1.11 -20.00
C SER A 282 27.16 -2.49 -20.02
N PRO A 283 26.51 -2.96 -18.93
CA PRO A 283 25.73 -4.19 -18.96
C PRO A 283 24.71 -4.15 -20.10
N LEU A 284 24.57 -5.23 -20.83
CA LEU A 284 23.48 -5.35 -21.79
C LEU A 284 22.14 -5.47 -21.02
N PRO A 285 21.06 -4.81 -21.51
CA PRO A 285 19.76 -5.05 -20.94
C PRO A 285 19.41 -6.53 -21.00
N TYR A 286 18.79 -7.06 -19.95
CA TYR A 286 18.33 -8.45 -19.92
C TYR A 286 17.31 -8.62 -21.05
N GLN A 287 17.66 -9.35 -22.10
CA GLN A 287 16.73 -9.70 -23.17
C GLN A 287 15.76 -10.75 -22.64
N ALA A 288 14.52 -10.36 -22.41
CA ALA A 288 13.43 -11.24 -21.94
C ALA A 288 12.96 -12.22 -23.04
N SER A 289 13.52 -12.23 -24.26
CA SER A 289 13.16 -13.17 -25.31
C SER A 289 14.40 -13.74 -26.00
N LEU A 290 14.58 -15.04 -25.89
CA LEU A 290 15.48 -15.85 -26.73
C LEU A 290 14.90 -16.11 -28.13
N PHE A 291 13.82 -15.44 -28.54
CA PHE A 291 13.05 -15.78 -29.74
C PHE A 291 12.73 -14.61 -30.69
N GLU A 292 13.39 -13.46 -30.56
CA GLU A 292 13.31 -12.39 -31.56
C GLU A 292 14.63 -12.28 -32.34
N GLU A 293 15.02 -13.36 -33.02
CA GLU A 293 15.93 -13.31 -34.16
C GLU A 293 15.51 -14.39 -35.16
N THR A 294 14.58 -14.07 -36.04
CA THR A 294 14.52 -14.55 -37.43
C THR A 294 13.80 -13.56 -38.31
#